data_14c2e96879242504e119849d2a35aa31
#
_entry.id   14c2e96879242504e119849d2a35aa31
#
_cell.length_a   1.000
_cell.length_b   1.000
_cell.length_c   1.000
_cell.angle_alpha   90.00
_cell.angle_beta   90.00
_cell.angle_gamma   90.00
#
_symmetry.space_group_name_H-M   'P 1'
#
loop_
_entity.id
_entity.type
_entity.pdbx_description
1 polymer ?
#
loop_
_entity_poly.entity_id
_entity_poly.type
_entity_poly.pdbx_seq_one_letter_code
_entity_poly.pdbx_strand_id
1 'polypeptide(L)'
;FPIPEDQYEQAILALEKSQIGDARVQDCLIDNVHAPNCPALVRMTGTMANMDELDWLGKQLESFDRYELLQFNAAVERFGLSAADELIDLSFCAREVTVVSDFNDLELVGKRHYLTVHGACDPKELEDLDGKETALALISGQPGYVTRFGVVYDNGIKLEQAYDRKH
;
A
#
# COMPACT_ATOMS: atom_id res chain seq x y z
N PHE A 1 0.74 12.42 -9.25
CA PHE A 1 0.93 12.53 -7.80
C PHE A 1 2.09 11.66 -7.33
N PRO A 2 2.84 12.06 -6.32
CA PRO A 2 2.61 13.29 -5.56
C PRO A 2 2.92 14.55 -6.38
N ILE A 3 2.39 15.69 -5.95
CA ILE A 3 2.68 16.98 -6.57
C ILE A 3 3.97 17.52 -5.94
N PRO A 4 4.98 17.96 -6.75
CA PRO A 4 6.16 18.61 -6.20
C PRO A 4 5.78 19.81 -5.32
N GLU A 5 6.44 19.96 -4.19
CA GLU A 5 6.08 20.95 -3.17
C GLU A 5 6.04 22.38 -3.70
N ASP A 6 6.96 22.71 -4.59
CA ASP A 6 7.05 24.01 -5.27
C ASP A 6 5.94 24.24 -6.30
N GLN A 7 5.23 23.20 -6.73
CA GLN A 7 4.15 23.25 -7.73
C GLN A 7 2.75 23.08 -7.13
N TYR A 8 2.68 22.71 -5.85
CA TYR A 8 1.40 22.40 -5.21
C TYR A 8 0.40 23.58 -5.24
N GLU A 9 0.84 24.76 -4.80
CA GLU A 9 -0.02 25.95 -4.80
C GLU A 9 -0.46 26.35 -6.21
N GLN A 10 0.40 26.18 -7.20
CA GLN A 10 0.05 26.47 -8.60
C GLN A 10 -1.01 25.50 -9.13
N ALA A 11 -0.90 24.22 -8.78
CA ALA A 11 -1.92 23.21 -9.15
C ALA A 11 -3.27 23.54 -8.52
N ILE A 12 -3.30 23.91 -7.24
CA ILE A 12 -4.54 24.32 -6.53
C ILE A 12 -5.16 25.54 -7.19
N LEU A 13 -4.37 26.58 -7.47
CA LEU A 13 -4.86 27.79 -8.14
C LEU A 13 -5.40 27.51 -9.53
N ALA A 14 -4.79 26.60 -10.28
CA ALA A 14 -5.29 26.21 -11.61
C ALA A 14 -6.67 25.55 -11.52
N LEU A 15 -6.89 24.70 -10.51
CA LEU A 15 -8.18 24.04 -10.27
C LEU A 15 -9.25 25.03 -9.80
N GLU A 16 -8.90 25.96 -8.93
CA GLU A 16 -9.81 27.03 -8.47
C GLU A 16 -10.27 27.91 -9.63
N LYS A 17 -9.35 28.29 -10.52
CA LYS A 17 -9.68 29.08 -11.74
C LYS A 17 -10.62 28.33 -12.68
N SER A 18 -10.59 27.00 -12.64
CA SER A 18 -11.51 26.16 -13.42
C SER A 18 -12.88 26.00 -12.76
N GLN A 19 -13.16 26.75 -11.70
CA GLN A 19 -14.42 26.72 -10.93
C GLN A 19 -14.73 25.34 -10.29
N ILE A 20 -13.70 24.60 -9.94
CA ILE A 20 -13.83 23.31 -9.27
C ILE A 20 -14.05 23.48 -7.75
N GLY A 21 -13.99 24.72 -7.25
CA GLY A 21 -14.17 25.03 -5.85
C GLY A 21 -12.86 24.91 -5.06
N ASP A 22 -12.94 24.60 -3.78
CA ASP A 22 -11.73 24.36 -2.98
C ASP A 22 -11.19 22.95 -3.26
N ALA A 23 -10.20 22.87 -4.12
CA ALA A 23 -9.61 21.60 -4.56
C ALA A 23 -8.94 20.80 -3.45
N ARG A 24 -8.67 21.40 -2.29
CA ARG A 24 -8.08 20.70 -1.13
C ARG A 24 -9.11 19.84 -0.39
N VAL A 25 -10.31 20.33 -0.25
CA VAL A 25 -11.38 19.69 0.54
C VAL A 25 -12.49 19.12 -0.33
N GLN A 26 -12.66 19.63 -1.54
CA GLN A 26 -13.69 19.16 -2.45
C GLN A 26 -13.23 17.92 -3.20
N ASP A 27 -14.09 16.90 -3.24
CA ASP A 27 -13.82 15.70 -3.98
C ASP A 27 -13.87 15.93 -5.49
N CYS A 28 -12.89 15.38 -6.18
CA CYS A 28 -12.81 15.32 -7.64
C CYS A 28 -13.01 13.89 -8.10
N LEU A 29 -13.69 13.70 -9.23
CA LEU A 29 -13.81 12.39 -9.85
C LEU A 29 -12.49 11.96 -10.45
N ILE A 30 -12.04 10.73 -10.11
CA ILE A 30 -10.86 10.14 -10.71
C ILE A 30 -11.25 9.48 -12.02
N ASP A 31 -10.84 10.09 -13.12
CA ASP A 31 -11.19 9.68 -14.48
C ASP A 31 -10.23 8.60 -15.00
N ASN A 32 -8.93 8.74 -14.70
CA ASN A 32 -7.91 7.80 -15.13
C ASN A 32 -6.76 7.77 -14.11
N VAL A 33 -6.14 6.60 -13.97
CA VAL A 33 -4.97 6.41 -13.10
C VAL A 33 -3.84 5.80 -13.90
N HIS A 34 -2.69 6.48 -13.87
CA HIS A 34 -1.44 5.96 -14.42
C HIS A 34 -0.41 5.85 -13.30
N ALA A 35 -0.18 4.63 -12.83
CA ALA A 35 0.76 4.35 -11.74
C ALA A 35 1.50 3.04 -12.04
N PRO A 36 2.57 3.07 -12.85
CA PRO A 36 3.26 1.86 -13.30
C PRO A 36 3.86 1.04 -12.16
N ASN A 37 4.28 1.70 -11.08
CA ASN A 37 4.84 1.03 -9.90
C ASN A 37 3.78 0.55 -8.91
N CYS A 38 2.55 0.96 -9.08
CA CYS A 38 1.44 0.60 -8.21
C CYS A 38 0.16 0.36 -9.05
N PRO A 39 0.14 -0.68 -9.88
CA PRO A 39 -0.96 -0.91 -10.84
C PRO A 39 -2.31 -1.17 -10.17
N ALA A 40 -2.35 -1.57 -8.91
CA ALA A 40 -3.60 -1.74 -8.18
C ALA A 40 -4.38 -0.42 -8.00
N LEU A 41 -3.73 0.73 -8.10
CA LEU A 41 -4.37 2.04 -8.00
C LEU A 41 -5.37 2.31 -9.15
N VAL A 42 -5.33 1.55 -10.23
CA VAL A 42 -6.34 1.66 -11.30
C VAL A 42 -7.77 1.42 -10.79
N ARG A 43 -7.92 0.72 -9.68
CA ARG A 43 -9.20 0.49 -9.02
C ARG A 43 -9.86 1.77 -8.49
N MET A 44 -9.08 2.85 -8.34
CA MET A 44 -9.61 4.16 -7.94
C MET A 44 -10.38 4.85 -9.05
N THR A 45 -10.25 4.42 -10.29
CA THR A 45 -10.97 4.99 -11.44
C THR A 45 -12.47 4.94 -11.18
N GLY A 46 -13.15 6.08 -11.35
CA GLY A 46 -14.58 6.22 -11.07
C GLY A 46 -14.91 6.52 -9.60
N THR A 47 -13.93 6.58 -8.73
CA THR A 47 -14.11 7.01 -7.33
C THR A 47 -13.81 8.50 -7.18
N MET A 48 -14.11 9.06 -6.01
CA MET A 48 -13.87 10.46 -5.72
C MET A 48 -12.85 10.61 -4.59
N ALA A 49 -11.96 11.59 -4.75
CA ALA A 49 -10.96 11.92 -3.74
C ALA A 49 -10.60 13.40 -3.85
N ASN A 50 -10.15 14.00 -2.75
CA ASN A 50 -9.61 15.36 -2.79
C ASN A 50 -8.09 15.34 -3.08
N MET A 51 -7.56 16.52 -3.42
CA MET A 51 -6.15 16.66 -3.79
C MET A 51 -5.19 16.32 -2.66
N ASP A 52 -5.55 16.67 -1.42
CA ASP A 52 -4.69 16.39 -0.26
C ASP A 52 -4.58 14.88 0.00
N GLU A 53 -5.67 14.15 -0.15
CA GLU A 53 -5.67 12.68 -0.02
C GLU A 53 -4.78 12.03 -1.07
N LEU A 54 -4.88 12.45 -2.32
CA LEU A 54 -4.08 11.90 -3.42
C LEU A 54 -2.60 12.25 -3.28
N ASP A 55 -2.28 13.48 -2.88
CA ASP A 55 -0.90 13.91 -2.66
C ASP A 55 -0.26 13.15 -1.50
N TRP A 56 -0.98 13.01 -0.38
CA TRP A 56 -0.50 12.25 0.77
C TRP A 56 -0.25 10.77 0.41
N LEU A 57 -1.21 10.14 -0.26
CA LEU A 57 -1.09 8.74 -0.68
C LEU A 57 0.10 8.55 -1.63
N GLY A 58 0.27 9.46 -2.59
CA GLY A 58 1.41 9.43 -3.50
C GLY A 58 2.76 9.52 -2.77
N LYS A 59 2.89 10.41 -1.81
CA LYS A 59 4.10 10.55 -0.98
C LYS A 59 4.36 9.29 -0.14
N GLN A 60 3.31 8.71 0.44
CA GLN A 60 3.41 7.48 1.23
C GLN A 60 3.91 6.32 0.36
N LEU A 61 3.35 6.15 -0.83
CA LEU A 61 3.74 5.07 -1.74
C LEU A 61 5.15 5.26 -2.32
N GLU A 62 5.59 6.50 -2.53
CA GLU A 62 6.97 6.77 -2.93
C GLU A 62 8.00 6.37 -1.86
N SER A 63 7.59 6.36 -0.59
CA SER A 63 8.46 5.94 0.51
C SER A 63 8.63 4.42 0.59
N PHE A 64 7.79 3.66 -0.09
CA PHE A 64 7.81 2.20 -0.04
C PHE A 64 8.91 1.62 -0.94
N ASP A 65 9.59 0.59 -0.45
CA ASP A 65 10.49 -0.19 -1.28
C ASP A 65 9.70 -1.11 -2.24
N ARG A 66 10.40 -1.83 -3.09
CA ARG A 66 9.79 -2.70 -4.10
C ARG A 66 8.88 -3.78 -3.50
N TYR A 67 9.31 -4.38 -2.38
CA TYR A 67 8.52 -5.41 -1.71
C TYR A 67 7.31 -4.81 -0.98
N GLU A 68 7.49 -3.66 -0.34
CA GLU A 68 6.38 -2.94 0.31
C GLU A 68 5.30 -2.54 -0.70
N LEU A 69 5.70 -2.10 -1.90
CA LEU A 69 4.76 -1.85 -3.00
C LEU A 69 4.04 -3.13 -3.44
N LEU A 70 4.75 -4.26 -3.50
CA LEU A 70 4.14 -5.55 -3.81
C LEU A 70 3.09 -5.92 -2.75
N GLN A 71 3.41 -5.76 -1.47
CA GLN A 71 2.48 -5.99 -0.36
C GLN A 71 1.25 -5.10 -0.47
N PHE A 72 1.45 -3.82 -0.75
CA PHE A 72 0.36 -2.86 -0.92
C PHE A 72 -0.55 -3.24 -2.10
N ASN A 73 0.02 -3.46 -3.28
CA ASN A 73 -0.74 -3.84 -4.47
C ASN A 73 -1.55 -5.13 -4.24
N ALA A 74 -0.92 -6.14 -3.69
CA ALA A 74 -1.56 -7.43 -3.43
C ALA A 74 -2.68 -7.30 -2.38
N ALA A 75 -2.46 -6.52 -1.33
CA ALA A 75 -3.47 -6.27 -0.31
C ALA A 75 -4.68 -5.49 -0.84
N VAL A 76 -4.46 -4.50 -1.71
CA VAL A 76 -5.55 -3.78 -2.40
C VAL A 76 -6.45 -4.76 -3.14
N GLU A 77 -5.87 -5.69 -3.86
CA GLU A 77 -6.61 -6.70 -4.61
C GLU A 77 -7.28 -7.71 -3.69
N ARG A 78 -6.59 -8.16 -2.65
CA ARG A 78 -7.10 -9.11 -1.66
C ARG A 78 -8.33 -8.57 -0.92
N PHE A 79 -8.29 -7.31 -0.48
CA PHE A 79 -9.38 -6.70 0.27
C PHE A 79 -10.42 -6.01 -0.63
N GLY A 80 -10.17 -5.92 -1.93
CA GLY A 80 -11.10 -5.32 -2.89
C GLY A 80 -11.28 -3.81 -2.70
N LEU A 81 -10.23 -3.10 -2.30
CA LEU A 81 -10.30 -1.67 -2.00
C LEU A 81 -10.25 -0.83 -3.27
N SER A 82 -10.91 0.32 -3.24
CA SER A 82 -10.94 1.26 -4.37
C SER A 82 -10.99 2.73 -3.95
N ALA A 83 -11.51 3.05 -2.79
CA ALA A 83 -11.66 4.42 -2.31
C ALA A 83 -10.34 4.94 -1.69
N ALA A 84 -10.07 6.24 -1.85
CA ALA A 84 -8.84 6.85 -1.35
C ALA A 84 -8.65 6.69 0.17
N ASP A 85 -9.70 6.85 0.96
CA ASP A 85 -9.66 6.66 2.41
C ASP A 85 -9.28 5.22 2.79
N GLU A 86 -9.83 4.22 2.11
CA GLU A 86 -9.49 2.81 2.32
C GLU A 86 -8.02 2.53 1.97
N LEU A 87 -7.51 3.11 0.89
CA LEU A 87 -6.12 2.95 0.46
C LEU A 87 -5.15 3.66 1.41
N ILE A 88 -5.53 4.80 1.96
CA ILE A 88 -4.77 5.50 2.99
C ILE A 88 -4.68 4.62 4.24
N ASP A 89 -5.80 4.06 4.70
CA ASP A 89 -5.82 3.15 5.86
C ASP A 89 -4.91 1.94 5.62
N LEU A 90 -4.99 1.33 4.44
CA LEU A 90 -4.15 0.19 4.08
C LEU A 90 -2.65 0.55 4.08
N SER A 91 -2.28 1.76 3.68
CA SER A 91 -0.88 2.18 3.62
C SER A 91 -0.17 2.11 4.99
N PHE A 92 -0.91 2.17 6.09
CA PHE A 92 -0.35 2.04 7.44
C PHE A 92 -0.07 0.60 7.86
N CYS A 93 -0.75 -0.39 7.27
CA CYS A 93 -0.65 -1.79 7.69
C CYS A 93 -0.26 -2.77 6.56
N ALA A 94 -0.09 -2.30 5.33
CA ALA A 94 0.21 -3.17 4.19
C ALA A 94 1.49 -4.00 4.37
N ARG A 95 2.46 -3.52 5.14
CA ARG A 95 3.71 -4.22 5.41
C ARG A 95 3.55 -5.43 6.32
N GLU A 96 2.42 -5.57 6.99
CA GLU A 96 2.14 -6.68 7.90
C GLU A 96 1.64 -7.93 7.17
N VAL A 97 1.16 -7.80 5.93
CA VAL A 97 0.80 -8.98 5.12
C VAL A 97 2.03 -9.65 4.54
N THR A 98 1.94 -10.94 4.26
CA THR A 98 2.97 -11.68 3.54
C THR A 98 2.50 -11.95 2.12
N VAL A 99 3.34 -11.64 1.13
CA VAL A 99 3.06 -11.91 -0.28
C VAL A 99 4.14 -12.84 -0.83
N VAL A 100 3.73 -13.98 -1.35
CA VAL A 100 4.63 -14.93 -2.01
C VAL A 100 4.36 -14.89 -3.50
N SER A 101 5.23 -14.20 -4.24
CA SER A 101 5.18 -14.14 -5.70
C SER A 101 5.91 -15.31 -6.35
N ASP A 102 6.90 -15.88 -5.65
CA ASP A 102 7.64 -17.06 -6.08
C ASP A 102 7.95 -17.93 -4.84
N PHE A 103 7.47 -19.15 -4.83
CA PHE A 103 7.69 -20.09 -3.73
C PHE A 103 9.14 -20.59 -3.63
N ASN A 104 10.00 -20.27 -4.59
CA ASN A 104 11.45 -20.50 -4.48
C ASN A 104 12.15 -19.47 -3.59
N ASP A 105 11.50 -18.32 -3.30
CA ASP A 105 12.05 -17.22 -2.51
C ASP A 105 11.58 -17.23 -1.04
N LEU A 106 11.15 -18.38 -0.52
CA LEU A 106 10.63 -18.50 0.85
C LEU A 106 11.65 -18.10 1.91
N GLU A 107 12.94 -18.31 1.67
CA GLU A 107 14.00 -17.86 2.57
C GLU A 107 13.94 -16.35 2.81
N LEU A 108 13.84 -15.58 1.74
CA LEU A 108 13.74 -14.12 1.82
C LEU A 108 12.43 -13.67 2.48
N VAL A 109 11.32 -14.34 2.14
CA VAL A 109 9.99 -14.05 2.70
C VAL A 109 10.02 -14.24 4.23
N GLY A 110 10.58 -15.34 4.70
CA GLY A 110 10.68 -15.63 6.14
C GLY A 110 11.54 -14.61 6.88
N LYS A 111 12.67 -14.23 6.31
CA LYS A 111 13.56 -13.21 6.91
C LYS A 111 12.89 -11.84 6.99
N ARG A 112 12.18 -11.43 5.94
CA ARG A 112 11.44 -10.17 5.96
C ARG A 112 10.31 -10.16 7.01
N HIS A 113 9.59 -11.27 7.11
CA HIS A 113 8.56 -11.42 8.14
C HIS A 113 9.15 -11.30 9.55
N TYR A 114 10.28 -11.98 9.79
CA TYR A 114 10.98 -11.90 11.07
C TYR A 114 11.38 -10.48 11.42
N LEU A 115 11.94 -9.74 10.46
CA LEU A 115 12.29 -8.32 10.66
C LEU A 115 11.06 -7.45 10.96
N THR A 116 9.94 -7.71 10.29
CA THR A 116 8.69 -6.96 10.51
C THR A 116 8.16 -7.17 11.94
N VAL A 117 8.21 -8.41 12.43
CA VAL A 117 7.70 -8.77 13.77
C VAL A 117 8.63 -8.28 14.87
N HIS A 118 9.93 -8.41 14.70
CA HIS A 118 10.94 -8.10 15.73
C HIS A 118 11.55 -6.70 15.60
N GLY A 119 11.27 -5.98 14.50
CA GLY A 119 11.90 -4.71 14.20
C GLY A 119 13.36 -4.88 13.82
N ALA A 120 14.25 -4.19 14.51
CA ALA A 120 15.68 -4.35 14.29
C ALA A 120 16.20 -5.60 15.00
N CYS A 121 17.06 -6.36 14.33
CA CYS A 121 17.74 -7.51 14.92
C CYS A 121 19.23 -7.46 14.59
N ASP A 122 20.05 -8.23 15.34
CA ASP A 122 21.46 -8.38 15.04
C ASP A 122 21.61 -9.04 13.65
N PRO A 123 22.49 -8.51 12.77
CA PRO A 123 22.75 -9.11 11.45
C PRO A 123 23.10 -10.59 11.51
N LYS A 124 23.82 -11.03 12.53
CA LYS A 124 24.18 -12.43 12.74
C LYS A 124 22.95 -13.28 13.06
N GLU A 125 22.04 -12.78 13.88
CA GLU A 125 20.76 -13.44 14.19
C GLU A 125 19.93 -13.67 12.94
N LEU A 126 19.85 -12.66 12.07
CA LEU A 126 19.15 -12.78 10.80
C LEU A 126 19.84 -13.73 9.83
N GLU A 127 21.16 -13.75 9.81
CA GLU A 127 21.96 -14.67 8.97
C GLU A 127 21.76 -16.11 9.39
N ASP A 128 21.71 -16.39 10.70
CA ASP A 128 21.53 -17.72 11.27
C ASP A 128 20.07 -18.22 11.21
N LEU A 129 19.11 -17.33 10.89
CA LEU A 129 17.68 -17.68 10.79
C LEU A 129 17.42 -18.56 9.57
N ASP A 130 16.70 -19.68 9.78
CA ASP A 130 16.13 -20.45 8.68
C ASP A 130 14.85 -19.76 8.16
N GLY A 131 15.03 -18.90 7.17
CA GLY A 131 13.93 -18.13 6.59
C GLY A 131 12.89 -18.99 5.90
N LYS A 132 13.31 -20.10 5.27
CA LYS A 132 12.39 -21.03 4.61
C LYS A 132 11.48 -21.72 5.62
N GLU A 133 12.04 -22.22 6.72
CA GLU A 133 11.25 -22.85 7.79
C GLU A 133 10.30 -21.84 8.42
N THR A 134 10.78 -20.62 8.67
CA THR A 134 9.96 -19.52 9.20
C THR A 134 8.79 -19.21 8.29
N ALA A 135 9.01 -19.10 6.99
CA ALA A 135 7.95 -18.85 6.01
C ALA A 135 6.95 -20.00 5.94
N LEU A 136 7.43 -21.24 5.89
CA LEU A 136 6.55 -22.42 5.84
C LEU A 136 5.68 -22.54 7.08
N ALA A 137 6.22 -22.25 8.26
CA ALA A 137 5.45 -22.23 9.50
C ALA A 137 4.35 -21.15 9.46
N LEU A 138 4.67 -19.99 8.92
CA LEU A 138 3.71 -18.87 8.78
C LEU A 138 2.58 -19.22 7.82
N ILE A 139 2.89 -19.67 6.61
CA ILE A 139 1.89 -19.89 5.57
C ILE A 139 1.05 -21.15 5.80
N SER A 140 1.58 -22.17 6.48
CA SER A 140 0.84 -23.40 6.76
C SER A 140 -0.26 -23.21 7.80
N GLY A 141 -0.22 -22.16 8.60
CA GLY A 141 -1.18 -21.89 9.66
C GLY A 141 -2.37 -21.03 9.23
N GLN A 142 -2.47 -20.62 7.96
CA GLN A 142 -3.51 -19.69 7.50
C GLN A 142 -3.83 -19.90 6.02
N PRO A 143 -5.05 -19.50 5.56
CA PRO A 143 -5.37 -19.54 4.14
C PRO A 143 -4.60 -18.49 3.35
N GLY A 144 -4.24 -18.83 2.11
CA GLY A 144 -3.67 -17.90 1.15
C GLY A 144 -4.73 -17.45 0.14
N TYR A 145 -4.59 -16.21 -0.34
CA TYR A 145 -5.48 -15.61 -1.33
C TYR A 145 -4.69 -15.29 -2.60
N VAL A 146 -5.09 -15.92 -3.71
CA VAL A 146 -4.39 -15.74 -5.00
C VAL A 146 -4.77 -14.39 -5.60
N THR A 147 -3.76 -13.58 -5.89
CA THR A 147 -3.90 -12.32 -6.63
C THR A 147 -2.96 -12.34 -7.82
N ARG A 148 -3.10 -11.38 -8.73
CA ARG A 148 -2.17 -11.25 -9.86
C ARG A 148 -0.74 -10.87 -9.42
N PHE A 149 -0.56 -10.42 -8.17
CA PHE A 149 0.74 -10.06 -7.60
C PHE A 149 1.41 -11.20 -6.84
N GLY A 150 0.67 -12.27 -6.55
CA GLY A 150 1.13 -13.42 -5.78
C GLY A 150 0.07 -13.89 -4.79
N VAL A 151 0.44 -14.83 -3.93
CA VAL A 151 -0.45 -15.34 -2.88
C VAL A 151 -0.29 -14.49 -1.63
N VAL A 152 -1.40 -13.94 -1.14
CA VAL A 152 -1.44 -13.07 0.03
C VAL A 152 -1.86 -13.86 1.27
N TYR A 153 -1.10 -13.70 2.34
CA TYR A 153 -1.40 -14.24 3.66
C TYR A 153 -1.60 -13.05 4.62
N ASP A 154 -2.80 -12.93 5.19
CA ASP A 154 -3.20 -11.73 5.94
C ASP A 154 -2.48 -11.58 7.28
N ASN A 155 -1.91 -12.65 7.83
CA ASN A 155 -1.22 -12.67 9.14
C ASN A 155 -2.10 -12.15 10.30
N GLY A 156 -3.43 -12.25 10.14
CA GLY A 156 -4.39 -11.79 11.15
C GLY A 156 -4.62 -10.29 11.18
N ILE A 157 -4.10 -9.53 10.22
CA ILE A 157 -4.33 -8.09 10.18
C ILE A 157 -5.82 -7.78 9.95
N LYS A 158 -6.25 -6.66 10.53
CA LYS A 158 -7.55 -6.05 10.26
C LYS A 158 -7.33 -4.62 9.78
N LEU A 159 -8.10 -4.23 8.77
CA LEU A 159 -8.09 -2.84 8.32
C LEU A 159 -8.79 -1.98 9.36
N GLU A 160 -8.02 -1.14 10.04
CA GLU A 160 -8.55 -0.17 11.00
C GLU A 160 -8.68 1.19 10.31
N GLN A 161 -9.74 1.92 10.64
CA GLN A 161 -9.94 3.27 10.16
C GLN A 161 -8.94 4.21 10.84
N ALA A 162 -7.79 4.44 10.20
CA ALA A 162 -6.76 5.37 10.67
C ALA A 162 -7.00 6.79 10.17
N TYR A 163 -7.70 6.94 9.06
CA TYR A 163 -7.99 8.22 8.42
C TYR A 163 -9.50 8.48 8.40
N ASP A 164 -9.92 9.64 8.90
CA ASP A 164 -11.31 10.10 8.90
C ASP A 164 -11.45 11.37 8.05
N ARG A 165 -12.20 11.28 6.96
CA ARG A 165 -12.47 12.40 6.06
C ARG A 165 -13.32 13.50 6.67
N LYS A 166 -14.00 13.25 7.78
CA LYS A 166 -14.92 14.20 8.41
C LYS A 166 -14.20 15.30 9.20
N HIS A 167 -12.91 15.22 9.27
CA HIS A 167 -12.05 16.21 9.88
C HIS A 167 -11.17 16.87 8.81
#